data_d22a6c6f542497c4fadf2a468037609e
#
_entry.id   d22a6c6f542497c4fadf2a468037609e
#
_cell.length_a   1.000
_cell.length_b   1.000
_cell.length_c   1.000
_cell.angle_alpha   90.00
_cell.angle_beta   90.00
_cell.angle_gamma   90.00
#
_symmetry.space_group_name_H-M   'P 1'
#
loop_
_entity.id
_entity.type
_entity.pdbx_description
1 polymer ?
#
loop_
_entity_poly.entity_id
_entity_poly.type
_entity_poly.pdbx_seq_one_letter_code
_entity_poly.pdbx_strand_id
1 'polypeptide(L)'
;MTLNQEQIMNYFTRIGLNYDDYKCHKLDGQLLAKLCFAHNISIPFENLDILNHKMISLDGSILYDKIITKHRGGLCFELNGLSEIFLRSLGFGVKDLSSRFFRDAGDDIPMQRHRLLKVEAVDGTYIWDIGIGQRSPKYPLRLAEGLVQKQCGEVYKLEKEAFYDWVLYEYYKEQWLRILSFTEQ
;
A
#
# COMPACT_ATOMS: atom_id res chain seq x y z
N MET A 1 -6.19 13.57 -10.02
CA MET A 1 -4.86 14.10 -10.43
C MET A 1 -4.13 13.02 -11.20
N THR A 2 -3.34 13.37 -12.22
CA THR A 2 -2.39 12.49 -12.90
C THR A 2 -1.03 13.17 -12.82
N LEU A 3 0.02 12.44 -12.53
CA LEU A 3 1.38 12.98 -12.48
C LEU A 3 1.90 13.16 -13.91
N ASN A 4 2.56 14.28 -14.19
CA ASN A 4 3.33 14.46 -15.41
C ASN A 4 4.67 13.70 -15.32
N GLN A 5 5.42 13.66 -16.42
CA GLN A 5 6.70 12.91 -16.50
C GLN A 5 7.72 13.36 -15.47
N GLU A 6 7.90 14.66 -15.27
CA GLU A 6 8.81 15.21 -14.27
C GLU A 6 8.42 14.77 -12.85
N GLN A 7 7.14 14.83 -12.53
CA GLN A 7 6.62 14.39 -11.22
C GLN A 7 6.82 12.90 -11.00
N ILE A 8 6.67 12.07 -12.04
CA ILE A 8 6.96 10.63 -11.97
C ILE A 8 8.46 10.42 -11.70
N MET A 9 9.35 11.10 -12.42
CA MET A 9 10.80 11.01 -12.19
C MET A 9 11.20 11.42 -10.78
N ASN A 10 10.61 12.49 -10.25
CA ASN A 10 10.84 12.95 -8.87
C ASN A 10 10.34 11.91 -7.84
N TYR A 11 9.22 11.24 -8.13
CA TYR A 11 8.76 10.14 -7.27
C TYR A 11 9.76 8.98 -7.26
N PHE A 12 10.25 8.55 -8.42
CA PHE A 12 11.30 7.52 -8.52
C PHE A 12 12.54 7.91 -7.71
N THR A 13 13.00 9.15 -7.88
CA THR A 13 14.15 9.70 -7.11
C THR A 13 13.89 9.67 -5.61
N ARG A 14 12.67 10.04 -5.17
CA ARG A 14 12.27 10.06 -3.77
C ARG A 14 12.34 8.68 -3.12
N ILE A 15 12.04 7.61 -3.88
CA ILE A 15 12.12 6.22 -3.41
C ILE A 15 13.47 5.56 -3.73
N GLY A 16 14.47 6.32 -4.17
CA GLY A 16 15.82 5.83 -4.42
C GLY A 16 15.98 4.99 -5.69
N LEU A 17 15.09 5.16 -6.67
CA LEU A 17 15.15 4.49 -7.97
C LEU A 17 15.40 5.49 -9.10
N ASN A 18 16.00 4.99 -10.19
CA ASN A 18 16.17 5.78 -11.41
C ASN A 18 15.04 5.42 -12.40
N TYR A 19 14.24 6.41 -12.81
CA TYR A 19 13.12 6.22 -13.74
C TYR A 19 13.56 5.56 -15.07
N ASP A 20 14.72 5.91 -15.59
CA ASP A 20 15.20 5.38 -16.88
C ASP A 20 15.40 3.87 -16.89
N ASP A 21 15.65 3.28 -15.72
CA ASP A 21 15.78 1.82 -15.58
C ASP A 21 14.42 1.11 -15.67
N TYR A 22 13.30 1.85 -15.54
CA TYR A 22 11.95 1.28 -15.43
C TYR A 22 10.96 1.75 -16.50
N LYS A 23 11.26 2.79 -17.28
CA LYS A 23 10.34 3.38 -18.27
C LYS A 23 9.81 2.42 -19.34
N CYS A 24 10.53 1.32 -19.61
CA CYS A 24 10.15 0.30 -20.58
C CYS A 24 9.77 -1.04 -19.94
N HIS A 25 9.63 -1.09 -18.60
CA HIS A 25 9.24 -2.32 -17.92
C HIS A 25 7.78 -2.65 -18.18
N LYS A 26 7.47 -3.96 -18.18
CA LYS A 26 6.07 -4.42 -18.17
C LYS A 26 5.43 -4.01 -16.84
N LEU A 27 4.14 -3.70 -16.91
CA LEU A 27 3.32 -3.41 -15.72
C LEU A 27 2.92 -4.73 -15.03
N ASP A 28 3.90 -5.42 -14.48
CA ASP A 28 3.76 -6.73 -13.85
C ASP A 28 3.99 -6.67 -12.32
N GLY A 29 3.76 -7.80 -11.66
CA GLY A 29 4.00 -7.94 -10.22
C GLY A 29 5.46 -7.76 -9.82
N GLN A 30 6.41 -7.99 -10.73
CA GLN A 30 7.82 -7.76 -10.44
C GLN A 30 8.15 -6.26 -10.33
N LEU A 31 7.60 -5.44 -11.25
CA LEU A 31 7.71 -3.99 -11.16
C LEU A 31 7.01 -3.48 -9.89
N LEU A 32 5.77 -3.95 -9.62
CA LEU A 32 5.07 -3.58 -8.39
C LEU A 32 5.87 -3.92 -7.13
N ALA A 33 6.51 -5.09 -7.08
CA ALA A 33 7.31 -5.50 -5.93
C ALA A 33 8.52 -4.56 -5.71
N LYS A 34 9.22 -4.17 -6.77
CA LYS A 34 10.33 -3.22 -6.69
C LYS A 34 9.89 -1.85 -6.20
N LEU A 35 8.79 -1.31 -6.75
CA LEU A 35 8.24 -0.02 -6.35
C LEU A 35 7.75 -0.03 -4.89
N CYS A 36 7.03 -1.08 -4.47
CA CYS A 36 6.52 -1.22 -3.11
C CYS A 36 7.65 -1.29 -2.08
N PHE A 37 8.63 -2.13 -2.32
CA PHE A 37 9.79 -2.26 -1.44
C PHE A 37 10.56 -0.95 -1.33
N ALA A 38 10.87 -0.31 -2.47
CA ALA A 38 11.58 0.97 -2.50
C ALA A 38 10.82 2.06 -1.73
N HIS A 39 9.48 2.12 -1.88
CA HIS A 39 8.66 3.06 -1.13
C HIS A 39 8.73 2.78 0.38
N ASN A 40 8.53 1.52 0.80
CA ASN A 40 8.52 1.12 2.21
C ASN A 40 9.82 1.46 2.95
N ILE A 41 10.98 1.39 2.28
CA ILE A 41 12.28 1.69 2.91
C ILE A 41 12.67 3.18 2.83
N SER A 42 11.99 3.98 1.99
CA SER A 42 12.36 5.38 1.74
C SER A 42 11.40 6.40 2.33
N ILE A 43 10.12 6.04 2.50
CA ILE A 43 9.07 6.96 2.95
C ILE A 43 8.45 6.42 4.24
N PRO A 44 8.63 7.10 5.38
CA PRO A 44 8.14 6.60 6.66
C PRO A 44 6.62 6.76 6.81
N PHE A 45 5.99 5.79 7.48
CA PHE A 45 4.67 6.01 8.06
C PHE A 45 4.83 6.97 9.26
N GLU A 46 4.06 8.07 9.29
CA GLU A 46 4.12 9.05 10.37
C GLU A 46 2.78 9.78 10.57
N ASN A 47 2.54 10.23 11.80
CA ASN A 47 1.32 10.93 12.22
C ASN A 47 1.59 12.32 12.83
N LEU A 48 2.73 12.93 12.52
CA LEU A 48 3.17 14.18 13.12
C LEU A 48 2.19 15.33 12.88
N ASP A 49 1.49 15.37 11.76
CA ASP A 49 0.51 16.39 11.48
C ASP A 49 -0.72 16.26 12.39
N ILE A 50 -1.16 15.04 12.72
CA ILE A 50 -2.22 14.81 13.71
C ILE A 50 -1.78 15.28 15.11
N LEU A 51 -0.56 14.90 15.52
CA LEU A 51 -0.01 15.31 16.82
C LEU A 51 0.13 16.83 16.93
N ASN A 52 0.36 17.51 15.82
CA ASN A 52 0.41 18.97 15.74
C ASN A 52 -0.95 19.63 15.43
N HIS A 53 -2.07 18.87 15.55
CA HIS A 53 -3.43 19.35 15.31
C HIS A 53 -3.66 19.97 13.92
N LYS A 54 -2.89 19.52 12.91
CA LYS A 54 -3.07 19.95 11.52
C LYS A 54 -4.11 19.06 10.84
N MET A 55 -4.92 19.69 10.00
CA MET A 55 -5.86 18.97 9.16
C MET A 55 -5.11 18.14 8.10
N ILE A 56 -5.50 16.87 7.97
CA ILE A 56 -5.00 15.99 6.91
C ILE A 56 -5.77 16.30 5.63
N SER A 57 -5.04 16.56 4.55
CA SER A 57 -5.60 16.71 3.21
C SER A 57 -5.32 15.47 2.37
N LEU A 58 -6.31 15.02 1.62
CA LEU A 58 -6.18 13.95 0.64
C LEU A 58 -6.13 14.47 -0.81
N ASP A 59 -5.99 15.80 -0.99
CA ASP A 59 -5.75 16.38 -2.31
C ASP A 59 -4.40 15.92 -2.85
N GLY A 60 -4.40 15.44 -4.10
CA GLY A 60 -3.21 14.83 -4.71
C GLY A 60 -2.02 15.79 -4.84
N SER A 61 -2.25 17.08 -5.04
CA SER A 61 -1.19 18.08 -5.13
C SER A 61 -0.56 18.35 -3.77
N ILE A 62 -1.37 18.35 -2.71
CA ILE A 62 -0.91 18.52 -1.32
C ILE A 62 -0.15 17.27 -0.87
N LEU A 63 -0.65 16.07 -1.20
CA LEU A 63 0.04 14.81 -0.92
C LEU A 63 1.41 14.75 -1.61
N TYR A 64 1.46 15.14 -2.90
CA TYR A 64 2.71 15.17 -3.65
C TYR A 64 3.71 16.17 -3.04
N ASP A 65 3.28 17.37 -2.73
CA ASP A 65 4.15 18.38 -2.11
C ASP A 65 4.69 17.90 -0.76
N LYS A 66 3.83 17.33 0.10
CA LYS A 66 4.22 16.82 1.41
C LYS A 66 5.24 15.68 1.30
N ILE A 67 4.92 14.65 0.52
CA ILE A 67 5.66 13.38 0.56
C ILE A 67 6.88 13.41 -0.39
N ILE A 68 6.70 13.99 -1.59
CA ILE A 68 7.76 13.99 -2.59
C ILE A 68 8.64 15.23 -2.45
N THR A 69 8.05 16.45 -2.47
CA THR A 69 8.82 17.70 -2.47
C THR A 69 9.44 17.99 -1.11
N LYS A 70 8.68 17.85 -0.02
CA LYS A 70 9.12 18.13 1.35
C LYS A 70 9.75 16.92 2.06
N HIS A 71 9.84 15.79 1.39
CA HIS A 71 10.43 14.56 1.91
C HIS A 71 9.84 14.08 3.25
N ARG A 72 8.57 14.41 3.51
CA ARG A 72 7.81 13.91 4.67
C ARG A 72 7.33 12.47 4.41
N GLY A 73 6.78 11.86 5.44
CA GLY A 73 5.95 10.66 5.35
C GLY A 73 4.47 11.00 5.43
N GLY A 74 3.66 10.05 5.88
CA GLY A 74 2.23 10.26 6.06
C GLY A 74 1.52 9.05 6.67
N LEU A 75 0.21 9.20 6.84
CA LEU A 75 -0.69 8.13 7.26
C LEU A 75 -1.08 7.21 6.10
N CYS A 76 -1.73 6.09 6.42
CA CYS A 76 -2.22 5.14 5.42
C CYS A 76 -3.04 5.80 4.29
N PHE A 77 -3.92 6.74 4.63
CA PHE A 77 -4.72 7.46 3.63
C PHE A 77 -3.88 8.36 2.73
N GLU A 78 -2.82 8.96 3.26
CA GLU A 78 -1.92 9.84 2.50
C GLU A 78 -0.97 9.01 1.63
N LEU A 79 -0.32 8.00 2.20
CA LEU A 79 0.66 7.15 1.51
C LEU A 79 0.01 6.33 0.39
N ASN A 80 -1.08 5.60 0.69
CA ASN A 80 -1.80 4.83 -0.31
C ASN A 80 -2.53 5.75 -1.31
N GLY A 81 -2.98 6.94 -0.88
CA GLY A 81 -3.57 7.95 -1.78
C GLY A 81 -2.61 8.48 -2.82
N LEU A 82 -1.40 8.83 -2.42
CA LEU A 82 -0.37 9.25 -3.38
C LEU A 82 0.09 8.09 -4.27
N SER A 83 0.20 6.86 -3.70
CA SER A 83 0.54 5.67 -4.48
C SER A 83 -0.50 5.34 -5.55
N GLU A 84 -1.79 5.52 -5.26
CA GLU A 84 -2.84 5.36 -6.26
C GLU A 84 -2.61 6.28 -7.46
N ILE A 85 -2.36 7.57 -7.19
CA ILE A 85 -2.08 8.55 -8.24
C ILE A 85 -0.84 8.16 -9.06
N PHE A 86 0.23 7.75 -8.37
CA PHE A 86 1.48 7.33 -9.00
C PHE A 86 1.31 6.08 -9.87
N LEU A 87 0.72 5.00 -9.34
CA LEU A 87 0.52 3.75 -10.06
C LEU A 87 -0.41 3.92 -11.27
N ARG A 88 -1.49 4.72 -11.14
CA ARG A 88 -2.34 5.08 -12.27
C ARG A 88 -1.58 5.87 -13.33
N SER A 89 -0.68 6.78 -12.92
CA SER A 89 0.14 7.56 -13.85
C SER A 89 1.17 6.73 -14.60
N LEU A 90 1.57 5.57 -14.04
CA LEU A 90 2.38 4.57 -14.73
C LEU A 90 1.57 3.67 -15.69
N GLY A 91 0.23 3.66 -15.56
CA GLY A 91 -0.66 2.87 -16.42
C GLY A 91 -1.25 1.62 -15.76
N PHE A 92 -1.02 1.37 -14.47
CA PHE A 92 -1.68 0.28 -13.76
C PHE A 92 -3.18 0.55 -13.58
N GLY A 93 -4.00 -0.50 -13.65
CA GLY A 93 -5.37 -0.47 -13.15
C GLY A 93 -5.35 -0.48 -11.62
N VAL A 94 -5.93 0.54 -10.99
CA VAL A 94 -5.93 0.65 -9.52
C VAL A 94 -7.33 0.88 -9.00
N LYS A 95 -7.75 0.14 -7.97
CA LYS A 95 -8.97 0.36 -7.21
C LYS A 95 -8.63 0.64 -5.76
N ASP A 96 -9.18 1.73 -5.23
CA ASP A 96 -9.10 2.09 -3.82
C ASP A 96 -10.05 1.21 -2.99
N LEU A 97 -9.58 0.66 -1.89
CA LEU A 97 -10.34 -0.20 -1.00
C LEU A 97 -10.27 0.32 0.43
N SER A 98 -11.43 0.32 1.08
CA SER A 98 -11.55 0.57 2.51
C SER A 98 -11.38 -0.73 3.28
N SER A 99 -10.65 -0.69 4.39
CA SER A 99 -10.37 -1.89 5.17
C SER A 99 -10.54 -1.72 6.68
N ARG A 100 -10.78 -2.84 7.36
CA ARG A 100 -10.83 -2.97 8.80
C ARG A 100 -9.48 -3.48 9.28
N PHE A 101 -8.95 -2.91 10.34
CA PHE A 101 -7.67 -3.31 10.91
C PHE A 101 -7.90 -4.02 12.24
N PHE A 102 -7.50 -5.30 12.34
CA PHE A 102 -7.79 -6.15 13.50
C PHE A 102 -6.81 -6.00 14.66
N ARG A 103 -5.62 -5.46 14.42
CA ARG A 103 -4.64 -5.30 15.51
C ARG A 103 -5.23 -4.39 16.58
N ASP A 104 -5.22 -4.85 17.81
CA ASP A 104 -5.76 -4.16 18.99
C ASP A 104 -7.29 -3.97 19.02
N ALA A 105 -8.02 -4.70 18.17
CA ALA A 105 -9.49 -4.59 18.11
C ALA A 105 -10.24 -5.41 19.20
N GLY A 106 -9.54 -6.31 19.91
CA GLY A 106 -10.19 -7.23 20.84
C GLY A 106 -11.22 -8.11 20.12
N ASP A 107 -12.36 -8.33 20.77
CA ASP A 107 -13.50 -9.10 20.22
C ASP A 107 -14.48 -8.24 19.40
N ASP A 108 -14.28 -6.92 19.36
CA ASP A 108 -15.16 -6.01 18.63
C ASP A 108 -14.92 -6.07 17.11
N ILE A 109 -15.98 -5.75 16.34
CA ILE A 109 -15.86 -5.57 14.89
C ILE A 109 -15.12 -4.26 14.62
N PRO A 110 -13.90 -4.29 14.05
CA PRO A 110 -13.14 -3.07 13.83
C PRO A 110 -13.83 -2.14 12.84
N MET A 111 -13.70 -0.82 13.03
CA MET A 111 -14.16 0.16 12.05
C MET A 111 -13.33 0.11 10.77
N GLN A 112 -13.94 0.49 9.64
CA GLN A 112 -13.24 0.70 8.37
C GLN A 112 -12.45 2.02 8.43
N ARG A 113 -11.21 1.95 8.88
CA ARG A 113 -10.35 3.12 9.10
C ARG A 113 -8.95 2.99 8.50
N HIS A 114 -8.81 2.09 7.54
CA HIS A 114 -7.57 1.90 6.81
C HIS A 114 -7.85 1.87 5.31
N ARG A 115 -6.91 2.36 4.54
CA ARG A 115 -6.94 2.43 3.08
C ARG A 115 -5.85 1.55 2.51
N LEU A 116 -6.18 0.74 1.50
CA LEU A 116 -5.25 -0.04 0.70
C LEU A 116 -5.69 -0.03 -0.77
N LEU A 117 -4.87 -0.59 -1.65
CA LEU A 117 -5.15 -0.58 -3.09
C LEU A 117 -5.19 -2.01 -3.65
N LYS A 118 -6.15 -2.26 -4.51
CA LYS A 118 -6.14 -3.40 -5.44
C LYS A 118 -5.51 -2.93 -6.74
N VAL A 119 -4.46 -3.59 -7.20
CA VAL A 119 -3.69 -3.23 -8.39
C VAL A 119 -3.73 -4.36 -9.40
N GLU A 120 -4.15 -4.01 -10.62
CA GLU A 120 -4.18 -4.94 -11.75
C GLU A 120 -2.89 -4.82 -12.55
N ALA A 121 -2.16 -5.93 -12.64
CA ALA A 121 -0.94 -6.07 -13.43
C ALA A 121 -1.15 -7.10 -14.54
N VAL A 122 -0.25 -7.15 -15.52
CA VAL A 122 -0.37 -8.05 -16.67
C VAL A 122 -0.29 -9.54 -16.30
N ASP A 123 0.25 -9.87 -15.14
CA ASP A 123 0.43 -11.22 -14.62
C ASP A 123 -0.50 -11.58 -13.46
N GLY A 124 -1.38 -10.67 -13.06
CA GLY A 124 -2.39 -10.91 -12.03
C GLY A 124 -2.79 -9.68 -11.23
N THR A 125 -3.61 -9.92 -10.22
CA THR A 125 -4.11 -8.88 -9.31
C THR A 125 -3.35 -8.93 -7.99
N TYR A 126 -3.06 -7.76 -7.45
CA TYR A 126 -2.26 -7.61 -6.24
C TYR A 126 -2.91 -6.65 -5.24
N ILE A 127 -2.67 -6.89 -3.96
CA ILE A 127 -2.95 -5.95 -2.89
C ILE A 127 -1.66 -5.17 -2.59
N TRP A 128 -1.76 -3.86 -2.72
CA TRP A 128 -0.72 -2.90 -2.40
C TRP A 128 -1.10 -2.17 -1.12
N ASP A 129 -0.24 -2.23 -0.13
CA ASP A 129 -0.42 -1.49 1.11
C ASP A 129 0.92 -1.09 1.72
N ILE A 130 1.18 0.19 1.76
CA ILE A 130 2.38 0.80 2.32
C ILE A 130 2.06 1.64 3.56
N GLY A 131 0.84 1.49 4.09
CA GLY A 131 0.31 2.31 5.17
C GLY A 131 0.08 1.58 6.50
N ILE A 132 0.50 0.32 6.65
CA ILE A 132 0.31 -0.44 7.90
C ILE A 132 1.36 -0.06 8.97
N GLY A 133 2.54 0.40 8.57
CA GLY A 133 3.67 0.65 9.46
C GLY A 133 4.45 -0.63 9.78
N GLN A 134 4.77 -0.87 11.06
CA GLN A 134 5.50 -2.09 11.47
C GLN A 134 4.74 -3.37 11.12
N ARG A 135 5.47 -4.40 10.68
CA ARG A 135 4.91 -5.71 10.31
C ARG A 135 3.90 -5.61 9.17
N SER A 136 4.14 -4.71 8.22
CA SER A 136 3.43 -4.68 6.95
C SER A 136 4.13 -5.57 5.91
N PRO A 137 3.37 -6.13 4.96
CA PRO A 137 3.98 -6.73 3.77
C PRO A 137 4.95 -5.75 3.10
N LYS A 138 6.17 -6.21 2.81
CA LYS A 138 7.19 -5.35 2.17
C LYS A 138 7.04 -5.32 0.65
N TYR A 139 6.31 -6.30 0.12
CA TYR A 139 5.96 -6.45 -1.29
C TYR A 139 4.45 -6.58 -1.42
N PRO A 140 3.86 -6.24 -2.58
CA PRO A 140 2.44 -6.47 -2.82
C PRO A 140 2.11 -7.96 -2.70
N LEU A 141 0.96 -8.26 -2.14
CA LEU A 141 0.47 -9.63 -2.03
C LEU A 141 -0.40 -9.96 -3.25
N ARG A 142 -0.12 -11.08 -3.91
CA ARG A 142 -1.01 -11.58 -4.95
C ARG A 142 -2.38 -11.89 -4.36
N LEU A 143 -3.43 -11.36 -4.99
CA LEU A 143 -4.81 -11.59 -4.56
C LEU A 143 -5.26 -12.98 -5.02
N ALA A 144 -4.96 -13.97 -4.20
CA ALA A 144 -5.30 -15.37 -4.44
C ALA A 144 -5.61 -16.06 -3.11
N GLU A 145 -6.78 -16.69 -3.01
CA GLU A 145 -7.23 -17.35 -1.80
C GLU A 145 -6.31 -18.54 -1.45
N GLY A 146 -5.94 -18.67 -0.19
CA GLY A 146 -5.12 -19.75 0.35
C GLY A 146 -3.64 -19.70 -0.05
N LEU A 147 -3.23 -18.81 -0.96
CA LEU A 147 -1.83 -18.73 -1.40
C LEU A 147 -0.94 -18.21 -0.27
N VAL A 148 -0.03 -19.08 0.20
CA VAL A 148 0.97 -18.71 1.21
C VAL A 148 2.12 -17.96 0.54
N GLN A 149 2.39 -16.74 0.98
CA GLN A 149 3.38 -15.83 0.41
C GLN A 149 4.43 -15.45 1.46
N LYS A 150 5.68 -15.78 1.17
CA LYS A 150 6.82 -15.50 2.07
C LYS A 150 7.57 -14.28 1.57
N GLN A 151 7.86 -13.35 2.47
CA GLN A 151 8.62 -12.15 2.16
C GLN A 151 9.34 -11.60 3.40
N CYS A 152 10.63 -11.28 3.26
CA CYS A 152 11.45 -10.66 4.31
C CYS A 152 11.36 -11.33 5.69
N GLY A 153 11.25 -12.67 5.72
CA GLY A 153 11.14 -13.45 6.97
C GLY A 153 9.74 -13.53 7.55
N GLU A 154 8.76 -12.88 6.93
CA GLU A 154 7.35 -12.90 7.31
C GLU A 154 6.56 -13.79 6.33
N VAL A 155 5.41 -14.31 6.78
CA VAL A 155 4.56 -15.21 6.00
C VAL A 155 3.13 -14.72 6.05
N TYR A 156 2.52 -14.56 4.87
CA TYR A 156 1.16 -14.04 4.72
C TYR A 156 0.30 -14.98 3.88
N LYS A 157 -1.01 -14.86 4.04
CA LYS A 157 -2.00 -15.40 3.11
C LYS A 157 -3.26 -14.53 3.12
N LEU A 158 -4.04 -14.65 2.06
CA LEU A 158 -5.38 -14.07 1.94
C LEU A 158 -6.39 -15.20 1.92
N GLU A 159 -7.44 -15.09 2.71
CA GLU A 159 -8.55 -16.05 2.77
C GLU A 159 -9.88 -15.31 2.65
N LYS A 160 -10.92 -16.02 2.20
CA LYS A 160 -12.28 -15.50 2.25
C LYS A 160 -13.01 -15.95 3.51
N GLU A 161 -13.64 -15.02 4.18
CA GLU A 161 -14.51 -15.26 5.32
C GLU A 161 -15.93 -14.76 5.02
N ALA A 162 -16.95 -15.46 5.49
CA ALA A 162 -18.34 -15.14 5.18
C ALA A 162 -18.76 -13.71 5.53
N PHE A 163 -18.23 -13.14 6.62
CA PHE A 163 -18.59 -11.80 7.09
C PHE A 163 -17.63 -10.71 6.60
N TYR A 164 -16.34 -11.03 6.51
CA TYR A 164 -15.31 -10.03 6.24
C TYR A 164 -14.86 -9.99 4.78
N ASP A 165 -15.31 -10.93 3.93
CA ASP A 165 -14.86 -11.19 2.57
C ASP A 165 -13.36 -11.52 2.57
N TRP A 166 -12.49 -10.69 2.06
CA TRP A 166 -11.06 -10.93 2.08
C TRP A 166 -10.44 -10.57 3.43
N VAL A 167 -9.68 -11.50 3.99
CA VAL A 167 -8.92 -11.31 5.23
C VAL A 167 -7.46 -11.62 4.98
N LEU A 168 -6.60 -10.67 5.32
CA LEU A 168 -5.15 -10.85 5.35
C LEU A 168 -4.72 -11.45 6.66
N TYR A 169 -4.02 -12.57 6.59
CA TYR A 169 -3.40 -13.24 7.72
C TYR A 169 -1.90 -13.15 7.67
N GLU A 170 -1.28 -13.02 8.85
CA GLU A 170 0.15 -13.19 9.10
C GLU A 170 0.38 -14.44 9.94
N TYR A 171 1.36 -15.27 9.57
CA TYR A 171 1.80 -16.40 10.40
C TYR A 171 2.82 -15.91 11.43
N TYR A 172 2.44 -15.89 12.69
CA TYR A 172 3.28 -15.42 13.79
C TYR A 172 3.12 -16.29 15.02
N LYS A 173 4.25 -16.69 15.66
CA LYS A 173 4.26 -17.57 16.84
C LYS A 173 3.39 -18.82 16.67
N GLU A 174 3.61 -19.54 15.57
CA GLU A 174 2.93 -20.81 15.22
C GLU A 174 1.41 -20.71 15.00
N GLN A 175 0.89 -19.51 14.78
CA GLN A 175 -0.54 -19.30 14.51
C GLN A 175 -0.79 -18.25 13.42
N TRP A 176 -1.95 -18.34 12.75
CA TRP A 176 -2.40 -17.35 11.80
C TRP A 176 -3.19 -16.25 12.52
N LEU A 177 -2.69 -15.02 12.44
CA LEU A 177 -3.31 -13.83 13.03
C LEU A 177 -3.95 -12.98 11.92
N ARG A 178 -5.20 -12.56 12.14
CA ARG A 178 -5.86 -11.58 11.28
C ARG A 178 -5.15 -10.22 11.39
N ILE A 179 -4.82 -9.61 10.27
CA ILE A 179 -4.23 -8.28 10.19
C ILE A 179 -5.27 -7.25 9.78
N LEU A 180 -5.89 -7.47 8.63
CA LEU A 180 -6.95 -6.59 8.11
C LEU A 180 -7.95 -7.39 7.26
N SER A 181 -9.10 -6.78 6.99
CA SER A 181 -10.06 -7.28 6.02
C SER A 181 -10.54 -6.17 5.08
N PHE A 182 -10.96 -6.56 3.89
CA PHE A 182 -11.51 -5.65 2.89
C PHE A 182 -12.51 -6.35 1.98
N THR A 183 -13.35 -5.58 1.32
CA THR A 183 -14.28 -6.07 0.29
C THR A 183 -13.92 -5.47 -1.06
N GLU A 184 -14.20 -6.20 -2.14
CA GLU A 184 -13.97 -5.70 -3.50
C GLU A 184 -15.13 -4.86 -4.06
N GLN A 185 -16.17 -4.64 -3.27
CA GLN A 185 -17.36 -3.86 -3.66
C GLN A 185 -17.11 -2.37 -3.64
#